data_5f737e6726c5f2cc96e00c7c8d83b2b9
#
_entry.id   5f737e6726c5f2cc96e00c7c8d83b2b9
#
_cell.length_a   1.000
_cell.length_b   1.000
_cell.length_c   1.000
_cell.angle_alpha   90.00
_cell.angle_beta   90.00
_cell.angle_gamma   90.00
#
_symmetry.space_group_name_H-M   'P 1'
#
loop_
_entity.id
_entity.type
_entity.pdbx_description
1 polymer ?
#
loop_
_entity_poly.entity_id
_entity_poly.type
_entity_poly.pdbx_seq_one_letter_code
_entity_poly.pdbx_strand_id
1 'polypeptide(L)'
;MKKTGIGIKIICACVLLLLVVYAGGCYYYGNHFQRGTLIDQVDVSNLTVQDLADRVDAYFLRIQERKSDGSSYEESIDGKAIDLSYASTEPLQQILREQNQYLWFLPQHEEHETEALLSYNKEKLTQAVQALKGFEKDFAQVPTNAHISEYTPETGFSIVAETQGNELDQAKTLEVISNAVEELKGLVNLDAEGCYETPAVTSDSEELQNTLQKLQKYGTVTITYRFGDNIEVLDGSTISTWLEVDGFAVTLDQTQVENYVATLRKKYDSIFRSRTFMTSYGKEITVDGGDYGWWMNYQQEAKELAAQIETGESKERTPVYYQTAASYGAPDYGDTYVEINLTAQHLFFYKDGQLVMESDFVSGNSARGYDTPEGTYSITYKQRNATLVGENYETPVSYWMPFNKNIGMHDATWRSSFGGTIYKTKGSHGCINMPYEKAQELYGYIEKGTPVICYHLAGTERSTESELEK
;
A
#
# COMPACT_ATOMS: atom_id res chain seq x y z
N MET A 1 -9.06 37.35 -107.84
CA MET A 1 -8.18 36.25 -107.50
C MET A 1 -7.00 36.58 -106.61
N LYS A 2 -7.01 37.66 -105.67
CA LYS A 2 -5.88 38.00 -104.77
C LYS A 2 -6.12 37.61 -103.30
N LYS A 3 -7.34 37.21 -102.87
CA LYS A 3 -7.62 36.84 -101.46
C LYS A 3 -7.30 35.40 -101.05
N THR A 4 -7.29 34.45 -102.02
CA THR A 4 -7.00 33.02 -101.73
C THR A 4 -5.51 32.75 -101.47
N GLY A 5 -4.60 33.56 -101.98
CA GLY A 5 -3.18 33.36 -101.78
C GLY A 5 -2.66 33.76 -100.35
N ILE A 6 -3.36 34.68 -99.62
CA ILE A 6 -3.00 35.11 -98.30
C ILE A 6 -3.40 34.05 -97.27
N GLY A 7 -4.60 33.45 -97.41
CA GLY A 7 -5.05 32.39 -96.50
C GLY A 7 -4.14 31.13 -96.54
N ILE A 8 -3.68 30.76 -97.74
CA ILE A 8 -2.74 29.64 -97.87
C ILE A 8 -1.39 29.91 -97.23
N LYS A 9 -0.89 31.16 -97.39
CA LYS A 9 0.39 31.59 -96.69
C LYS A 9 0.26 31.58 -95.23
N ILE A 10 -0.89 31.98 -94.63
CA ILE A 10 -1.14 31.95 -93.18
C ILE A 10 -1.23 30.50 -92.70
N ILE A 11 -1.94 29.64 -93.40
CA ILE A 11 -2.03 28.21 -93.05
C ILE A 11 -0.65 27.55 -93.12
N CYS A 12 0.13 27.81 -94.19
CA CYS A 12 1.50 27.27 -94.28
C CYS A 12 2.42 27.79 -93.09
N ALA A 13 2.30 29.07 -92.72
CA ALA A 13 3.03 29.62 -91.61
C ALA A 13 2.62 28.98 -90.28
N CYS A 14 1.31 28.75 -90.08
CA CYS A 14 0.81 28.06 -88.85
C CYS A 14 1.28 26.57 -88.81
N VAL A 15 1.22 25.85 -89.95
CA VAL A 15 1.72 24.46 -90.02
C VAL A 15 3.24 24.44 -89.76
N LEU A 16 4.01 25.38 -90.32
CA LEU A 16 5.45 25.46 -90.07
C LEU A 16 5.75 25.77 -88.62
N LEU A 17 4.98 26.65 -88.00
CA LEU A 17 5.10 26.95 -86.56
C LEU A 17 4.78 25.72 -85.72
N LEU A 18 3.73 25.00 -85.99
CA LEU A 18 3.38 23.77 -85.29
C LEU A 18 4.45 22.68 -85.48
N LEU A 19 5.06 22.56 -86.66
CA LEU A 19 6.17 21.61 -86.90
C LEU A 19 7.41 22.02 -86.06
N VAL A 20 7.72 23.33 -85.97
CA VAL A 20 8.84 23.82 -85.17
C VAL A 20 8.59 23.57 -83.67
N VAL A 21 7.36 23.81 -83.20
CA VAL A 21 6.99 23.52 -81.78
C VAL A 21 7.07 22.02 -81.49
N TYR A 22 6.54 21.18 -82.43
CA TYR A 22 6.58 19.72 -82.34
C TYR A 22 8.04 19.23 -82.27
N ALA A 23 8.91 19.67 -83.21
CA ALA A 23 10.31 19.27 -83.29
C ALA A 23 11.07 19.77 -82.04
N GLY A 24 10.73 20.96 -81.56
CA GLY A 24 11.28 21.49 -80.33
C GLY A 24 10.92 20.66 -79.11
N GLY A 25 9.67 20.23 -79.00
CA GLY A 25 9.17 19.28 -77.98
C GLY A 25 9.85 17.91 -78.04
N CYS A 26 9.99 17.35 -79.21
CA CYS A 26 10.70 16.08 -79.45
C CYS A 26 12.18 16.21 -78.95
N TYR A 27 12.84 17.28 -79.31
CA TYR A 27 14.21 17.56 -78.88
C TYR A 27 14.32 17.74 -77.34
N TYR A 28 13.40 18.49 -76.73
CA TYR A 28 13.36 18.72 -75.28
C TYR A 28 13.18 17.43 -74.51
N TYR A 29 12.14 16.62 -74.87
CA TYR A 29 11.86 15.37 -74.18
C TYR A 29 12.79 14.20 -74.61
N GLY A 30 13.71 14.45 -75.52
CA GLY A 30 14.83 13.53 -75.78
C GLY A 30 15.86 13.54 -74.61
N ASN A 31 15.86 14.58 -73.77
CA ASN A 31 16.76 14.76 -72.65
C ASN A 31 16.06 15.00 -71.31
N HIS A 32 14.73 15.15 -71.29
CA HIS A 32 13.91 15.36 -70.10
C HIS A 32 12.86 14.27 -69.98
N PHE A 33 12.54 13.89 -68.76
CA PHE A 33 11.45 13.00 -68.47
C PHE A 33 10.09 13.62 -68.85
N GLN A 34 9.18 12.84 -69.38
CA GLN A 34 7.87 13.31 -69.80
C GLN A 34 6.99 13.70 -68.61
N ARG A 35 5.94 14.48 -68.88
CA ARG A 35 4.99 14.89 -67.84
C ARG A 35 4.22 13.66 -67.33
N GLY A 36 4.17 13.51 -65.98
CA GLY A 36 3.50 12.40 -65.31
C GLY A 36 4.39 11.16 -65.13
N THR A 37 5.70 11.26 -65.44
CA THR A 37 6.67 10.21 -65.10
C THR A 37 6.98 10.23 -63.61
N LEU A 38 6.73 9.10 -62.93
CA LEU A 38 7.09 8.83 -61.56
C LEU A 38 8.22 7.78 -61.53
N ILE A 39 9.26 8.04 -60.79
CA ILE A 39 10.32 7.07 -60.51
C ILE A 39 10.39 6.87 -59.02
N ASP A 40 10.18 5.66 -58.53
CA ASP A 40 10.06 5.32 -57.11
C ASP A 40 9.08 6.26 -56.37
N GLN A 41 7.93 6.54 -56.98
CA GLN A 41 6.86 7.45 -56.51
C GLN A 41 7.26 8.94 -56.49
N VAL A 42 8.45 9.32 -56.94
CA VAL A 42 8.90 10.70 -57.04
C VAL A 42 8.55 11.26 -58.43
N ASP A 43 7.89 12.40 -58.49
CA ASP A 43 7.58 13.10 -59.77
C ASP A 43 8.87 13.71 -60.35
N VAL A 44 9.28 13.13 -61.48
CA VAL A 44 10.48 13.57 -62.22
C VAL A 44 10.13 14.34 -63.49
N SER A 45 8.88 14.71 -63.66
CA SER A 45 8.37 15.43 -64.84
C SER A 45 9.23 16.64 -65.23
N ASN A 46 9.62 16.74 -66.50
CA ASN A 46 10.43 17.82 -67.08
C ASN A 46 11.86 17.98 -66.47
N LEU A 47 12.34 17.01 -65.73
CA LEU A 47 13.72 16.99 -65.18
C LEU A 47 14.62 16.21 -66.15
N THR A 48 15.89 16.54 -66.14
CA THR A 48 16.95 15.75 -66.75
C THR A 48 17.54 14.79 -65.73
N VAL A 49 18.28 13.76 -66.17
CA VAL A 49 19.04 12.89 -65.27
C VAL A 49 20.08 13.68 -64.46
N GLN A 50 20.63 14.77 -65.00
CA GLN A 50 21.56 15.67 -64.29
C GLN A 50 20.82 16.44 -63.17
N ASP A 51 19.59 16.95 -63.45
CA ASP A 51 18.79 17.64 -62.43
C ASP A 51 18.50 16.74 -61.24
N LEU A 52 18.26 15.41 -61.49
CA LEU A 52 18.08 14.45 -60.43
C LEU A 52 19.37 14.19 -59.63
N ALA A 53 20.53 14.12 -60.32
CA ALA A 53 21.81 13.98 -59.65
C ALA A 53 22.12 15.20 -58.78
N ASP A 54 21.89 16.43 -59.35
CA ASP A 54 22.06 17.68 -58.62
C ASP A 54 21.18 17.81 -57.38
N ARG A 55 19.93 17.28 -57.45
CA ARG A 55 19.02 17.20 -56.29
C ARG A 55 19.57 16.29 -55.17
N VAL A 56 20.13 15.14 -55.52
CA VAL A 56 20.71 14.22 -54.55
C VAL A 56 21.98 14.85 -53.94
N ASP A 57 22.81 15.51 -54.75
CA ASP A 57 23.99 16.22 -54.28
C ASP A 57 23.67 17.41 -53.37
N ALA A 58 22.46 18.02 -53.52
CA ALA A 58 21.97 19.10 -52.72
C ALA A 58 21.01 18.65 -51.62
N TYR A 59 20.85 17.31 -51.42
CA TYR A 59 19.93 16.79 -50.44
C TYR A 59 20.37 17.10 -49.04
N PHE A 60 19.35 17.41 -48.22
CA PHE A 60 19.54 17.74 -46.84
C PHE A 60 18.22 17.40 -46.09
N LEU A 61 18.35 16.52 -45.11
CA LEU A 61 17.21 16.10 -44.30
C LEU A 61 17.11 17.02 -43.09
N ARG A 62 15.99 17.69 -42.90
CA ARG A 62 15.64 18.35 -41.65
C ARG A 62 15.03 17.35 -40.69
N ILE A 63 15.45 17.40 -39.43
CA ILE A 63 14.99 16.51 -38.37
C ILE A 63 14.39 17.39 -37.29
N GLN A 64 13.10 17.22 -37.07
CA GLN A 64 12.41 17.90 -35.99
C GLN A 64 12.39 17.03 -34.76
N GLU A 65 12.93 17.56 -33.66
CA GLU A 65 13.09 16.91 -32.37
C GLU A 65 12.32 17.65 -31.29
N ARG A 66 12.05 16.93 -30.15
CA ARG A 66 11.37 17.46 -28.97
C ARG A 66 12.41 17.75 -27.86
N LYS A 67 12.26 18.90 -27.16
CA LYS A 67 12.94 19.16 -25.90
C LYS A 67 12.15 18.59 -24.72
N SER A 68 12.78 18.53 -23.55
CA SER A 68 12.14 18.06 -22.33
C SER A 68 10.95 18.90 -21.87
N ASP A 69 10.87 20.18 -22.28
CA ASP A 69 9.74 21.09 -22.02
C ASP A 69 8.59 20.94 -23.02
N GLY A 70 8.70 19.99 -23.96
CA GLY A 70 7.73 19.76 -25.03
C GLY A 70 7.86 20.69 -26.24
N SER A 71 8.73 21.70 -26.21
CA SER A 71 9.00 22.54 -27.39
C SER A 71 9.86 21.76 -28.40
N SER A 72 9.74 22.12 -29.69
CA SER A 72 10.52 21.49 -30.76
C SER A 72 11.74 22.34 -31.16
N TYR A 73 12.70 21.68 -31.77
CA TYR A 73 13.85 22.29 -32.44
C TYR A 73 14.19 21.47 -33.69
N GLU A 74 15.03 22.01 -34.56
CA GLU A 74 15.43 21.30 -35.77
C GLU A 74 16.96 21.10 -35.81
N GLU A 75 17.34 19.93 -36.24
CA GLU A 75 18.69 19.57 -36.67
C GLU A 75 18.66 19.10 -38.13
N SER A 76 19.80 18.75 -38.69
CA SER A 76 19.84 18.34 -40.08
C SER A 76 21.01 17.42 -40.40
N ILE A 77 20.81 16.53 -41.36
CA ILE A 77 21.84 15.69 -41.94
C ILE A 77 22.02 16.09 -43.41
N ASP A 78 23.23 16.52 -43.76
CA ASP A 78 23.64 16.80 -45.14
C ASP A 78 23.92 15.49 -45.88
N GLY A 79 23.32 15.28 -47.07
CA GLY A 79 23.56 14.10 -47.89
C GLY A 79 25.05 13.86 -48.20
N LYS A 80 25.83 14.93 -48.36
CA LYS A 80 27.27 14.83 -48.57
C LYS A 80 28.02 14.26 -47.37
N ALA A 81 27.55 14.52 -46.16
CA ALA A 81 28.14 14.01 -44.93
C ALA A 81 28.05 12.48 -44.82
N ILE A 82 27.06 11.89 -45.49
CA ILE A 82 26.79 10.45 -45.50
C ILE A 82 27.16 9.79 -46.82
N ASP A 83 27.89 10.48 -47.75
CA ASP A 83 28.24 10.06 -49.07
C ASP A 83 27.01 9.66 -49.92
N LEU A 84 25.88 10.36 -49.74
CA LEU A 84 24.66 10.10 -50.50
C LEU A 84 24.88 10.45 -51.98
N SER A 85 24.60 9.51 -52.86
CA SER A 85 24.75 9.66 -54.34
C SER A 85 23.90 8.63 -55.05
N TYR A 86 23.71 8.81 -56.35
CA TYR A 86 23.21 7.69 -57.14
C TYR A 86 24.31 6.63 -57.32
N ALA A 87 24.00 5.40 -57.03
CA ALA A 87 24.91 4.27 -57.26
C ALA A 87 25.26 4.11 -58.76
N SER A 88 24.28 4.41 -59.64
CA SER A 88 24.43 4.50 -61.10
C SER A 88 23.32 5.34 -61.67
N THR A 89 23.61 6.19 -62.64
CA THR A 89 22.58 6.93 -63.41
C THR A 89 22.10 6.15 -64.64
N GLU A 90 22.66 4.99 -64.92
CA GLU A 90 22.31 4.17 -66.12
C GLU A 90 20.84 3.74 -66.13
N PRO A 91 20.20 3.29 -65.04
CA PRO A 91 18.77 3.01 -65.00
C PRO A 91 17.92 4.25 -65.36
N LEU A 92 18.27 5.42 -64.87
CA LEU A 92 17.56 6.67 -65.21
C LEU A 92 17.72 7.02 -66.68
N GLN A 93 18.92 6.84 -67.23
CA GLN A 93 19.19 7.03 -68.64
C GLN A 93 18.43 6.01 -69.52
N GLN A 94 18.28 4.78 -69.01
CA GLN A 94 17.50 3.75 -69.71
C GLN A 94 16.04 4.12 -69.77
N ILE A 95 15.40 4.53 -68.65
CA ILE A 95 14.00 5.00 -68.62
C ILE A 95 13.82 6.16 -69.59
N LEU A 96 14.74 7.14 -69.57
CA LEU A 96 14.75 8.27 -70.48
C LEU A 96 14.85 7.85 -71.97
N ARG A 97 15.62 6.82 -72.31
CA ARG A 97 15.73 6.29 -73.70
C ARG A 97 14.51 5.50 -74.15
N GLU A 98 13.81 4.84 -73.20
CA GLU A 98 12.63 4.01 -73.48
C GLU A 98 11.37 4.86 -73.63
N GLN A 99 11.29 6.08 -73.09
CA GLN A 99 10.15 6.95 -73.25
C GLN A 99 9.97 7.36 -74.73
N ASN A 100 8.71 7.48 -75.16
CA ASN A 100 8.41 7.89 -76.54
C ASN A 100 8.37 9.39 -76.72
N GLN A 101 9.53 10.04 -76.93
CA GLN A 101 9.68 11.49 -77.08
C GLN A 101 8.79 12.09 -78.24
N TYR A 102 8.28 11.31 -79.16
CA TYR A 102 7.43 11.78 -80.22
C TYR A 102 5.98 11.98 -79.81
N LEU A 103 5.57 11.43 -78.65
CA LEU A 103 4.24 11.58 -78.06
C LEU A 103 4.19 12.53 -76.87
N TRP A 104 5.17 13.41 -76.75
CA TRP A 104 5.36 14.32 -75.63
C TRP A 104 4.14 15.23 -75.34
N PHE A 105 3.27 15.50 -76.28
CA PHE A 105 2.06 16.31 -76.18
C PHE A 105 0.88 15.53 -75.59
N LEU A 106 0.98 14.20 -75.40
CA LEU A 106 0.01 13.35 -74.73
C LEU A 106 0.44 13.17 -73.33
N PRO A 107 -0.49 13.31 -72.32
CA PRO A 107 -0.14 13.01 -70.93
C PRO A 107 0.20 11.51 -70.81
N GLN A 108 1.40 11.21 -70.37
CA GLN A 108 1.89 9.87 -70.03
C GLN A 108 1.85 9.77 -68.51
N HIS A 109 1.28 8.66 -67.97
CA HIS A 109 1.40 8.31 -66.56
C HIS A 109 2.23 7.03 -66.52
N GLU A 110 3.55 7.20 -66.55
CA GLU A 110 4.50 6.10 -66.46
C GLU A 110 5.07 6.05 -65.07
N GLU A 111 4.91 4.92 -64.38
CA GLU A 111 5.44 4.63 -63.09
C GLU A 111 6.57 3.61 -63.25
N HIS A 112 7.76 3.96 -62.82
CA HIS A 112 8.96 3.12 -62.88
C HIS A 112 9.46 2.85 -61.48
N GLU A 113 9.70 1.58 -61.14
CA GLU A 113 10.44 1.17 -59.95
C GLU A 113 11.87 0.87 -60.33
N THR A 114 12.81 1.42 -59.60
CA THR A 114 14.24 1.19 -59.88
C THR A 114 14.89 0.64 -58.62
N GLU A 115 15.37 -0.59 -58.65
CA GLU A 115 16.08 -1.18 -57.50
C GLU A 115 17.37 -0.43 -57.24
N ALA A 116 17.51 0.11 -55.96
CA ALA A 116 18.73 0.65 -55.35
C ALA A 116 19.46 1.72 -56.17
N LEU A 117 18.79 2.79 -56.62
CA LEU A 117 19.41 3.93 -57.29
C LEU A 117 20.29 4.76 -56.34
N LEU A 118 19.90 4.86 -55.06
CA LEU A 118 20.61 5.63 -54.06
C LEU A 118 21.64 4.76 -53.32
N SER A 119 22.77 5.33 -53.06
CA SER A 119 23.83 4.74 -52.27
C SER A 119 24.31 5.74 -51.22
N TYR A 120 24.42 5.31 -50.00
CA TYR A 120 24.98 6.08 -48.89
C TYR A 120 25.82 5.22 -47.98
N ASN A 121 26.70 5.85 -47.22
CA ASN A 121 27.53 5.17 -46.26
C ASN A 121 26.76 4.97 -44.94
N LYS A 122 26.35 3.72 -44.63
CA LYS A 122 25.55 3.36 -43.46
C LYS A 122 26.27 3.69 -42.13
N GLU A 123 27.60 3.56 -42.09
CA GLU A 123 28.39 3.88 -40.90
C GLU A 123 28.39 5.38 -40.61
N LYS A 124 28.55 6.21 -41.67
CA LYS A 124 28.46 7.68 -41.55
C LYS A 124 27.05 8.14 -41.16
N LEU A 125 26.01 7.51 -41.73
CA LEU A 125 24.63 7.82 -41.33
C LEU A 125 24.41 7.48 -39.87
N THR A 126 24.84 6.29 -39.40
CA THR A 126 24.76 5.91 -37.98
C THR A 126 25.50 6.92 -37.08
N GLN A 127 26.68 7.38 -37.48
CA GLN A 127 27.42 8.39 -36.73
C GLN A 127 26.72 9.75 -36.72
N ALA A 128 26.13 10.15 -37.83
CA ALA A 128 25.35 11.40 -37.92
C ALA A 128 24.10 11.36 -37.04
N VAL A 129 23.40 10.22 -37.00
CA VAL A 129 22.25 10.00 -36.11
C VAL A 129 22.68 10.04 -34.64
N GLN A 130 23.78 9.33 -34.29
CA GLN A 130 24.28 9.33 -32.92
C GLN A 130 24.81 10.69 -32.43
N ALA A 131 25.09 11.62 -33.36
CA ALA A 131 25.51 12.98 -33.06
C ALA A 131 24.34 13.94 -32.81
N LEU A 132 23.08 13.50 -32.98
CA LEU A 132 21.92 14.31 -32.67
C LEU A 132 21.86 14.61 -31.18
N LYS A 133 21.40 15.82 -30.82
CA LYS A 133 21.34 16.27 -29.44
C LYS A 133 20.48 15.40 -28.55
N GLY A 134 19.44 14.78 -29.10
CA GLY A 134 18.61 13.84 -28.38
C GLY A 134 19.34 12.63 -27.80
N PHE A 135 20.60 12.35 -28.26
CA PHE A 135 21.49 11.35 -27.68
C PHE A 135 22.57 11.92 -26.74
N GLU A 136 22.69 13.25 -26.65
CA GLU A 136 23.64 13.87 -25.74
C GLU A 136 23.19 13.71 -24.28
N LYS A 137 24.04 13.14 -23.44
CA LYS A 137 23.73 12.82 -22.03
C LYS A 137 23.27 14.02 -21.20
N ASP A 138 23.77 15.21 -21.50
CA ASP A 138 23.41 16.43 -20.76
C ASP A 138 22.13 17.08 -21.29
N PHE A 139 21.63 16.64 -22.43
CA PHE A 139 20.42 17.13 -23.08
C PHE A 139 19.26 16.14 -23.00
N ALA A 140 19.55 14.86 -23.16
CA ALA A 140 18.54 13.78 -23.06
C ALA A 140 18.05 13.63 -21.63
N GLN A 141 16.74 13.64 -21.45
CA GLN A 141 16.08 13.31 -20.19
C GLN A 141 15.31 12.01 -20.34
N VAL A 142 15.68 11.05 -19.51
CA VAL A 142 14.99 9.76 -19.42
C VAL A 142 13.53 10.00 -18.97
N PRO A 143 12.54 9.34 -19.56
CA PRO A 143 11.18 9.39 -19.07
C PRO A 143 11.09 8.79 -17.67
N THR A 144 10.23 9.36 -16.82
CA THR A 144 9.95 8.80 -15.49
C THR A 144 8.52 8.31 -15.41
N ASN A 145 8.32 7.20 -14.70
CA ASN A 145 7.00 6.65 -14.50
C ASN A 145 6.19 7.48 -13.50
N ALA A 146 4.88 7.54 -13.71
CA ALA A 146 3.95 7.98 -12.68
C ALA A 146 4.02 7.03 -11.49
N HIS A 147 3.88 7.57 -10.29
CA HIS A 147 3.94 6.81 -9.04
C HIS A 147 3.09 7.46 -7.94
N ILE A 148 2.86 6.73 -6.86
CA ILE A 148 2.19 7.29 -5.68
C ILE A 148 3.18 8.17 -4.90
N SER A 149 2.73 9.35 -4.47
CA SER A 149 3.49 10.24 -3.60
C SER A 149 3.70 9.61 -2.21
N GLU A 150 4.66 10.13 -1.45
CA GLU A 150 4.66 9.90 -0.01
C GLU A 150 3.38 10.48 0.61
N TYR A 151 2.98 9.91 1.76
CA TYR A 151 1.85 10.43 2.53
C TYR A 151 2.19 11.78 3.17
N THR A 152 1.29 12.75 3.05
CA THR A 152 1.35 13.99 3.83
C THR A 152 0.01 14.22 4.55
N PRO A 153 0.00 14.79 5.76
CA PRO A 153 -1.23 15.06 6.48
C PRO A 153 -2.18 16.03 5.76
N GLU A 154 -1.62 16.92 4.93
CA GLU A 154 -2.38 17.97 4.25
C GLU A 154 -3.09 17.47 2.99
N THR A 155 -2.46 16.58 2.24
CA THR A 155 -2.96 16.13 0.92
C THR A 155 -3.24 14.64 0.85
N GLY A 156 -2.78 13.87 1.85
CA GLY A 156 -2.82 12.41 1.79
C GLY A 156 -1.86 11.85 0.75
N PHE A 157 -2.24 10.73 0.15
CA PHE A 157 -1.57 10.16 -1.01
C PHE A 157 -2.11 10.78 -2.30
N SER A 158 -1.25 11.00 -3.27
CA SER A 158 -1.59 11.49 -4.61
C SER A 158 -0.74 10.80 -5.67
N ILE A 159 -1.11 10.94 -6.93
CA ILE A 159 -0.28 10.50 -8.04
C ILE A 159 0.69 11.62 -8.40
N VAL A 160 1.97 11.31 -8.43
CA VAL A 160 3.00 12.12 -9.08
C VAL A 160 3.01 11.71 -10.55
N ALA A 161 2.75 12.68 -11.44
CA ALA A 161 2.64 12.42 -12.87
C ALA A 161 3.99 11.98 -13.46
N GLU A 162 3.90 11.19 -14.51
CA GLU A 162 5.04 10.82 -15.34
C GLU A 162 5.66 12.03 -16.03
N THR A 163 6.92 11.89 -16.41
CA THR A 163 7.56 12.82 -17.35
C THR A 163 7.84 12.11 -18.66
N GLN A 164 7.50 12.74 -19.77
CA GLN A 164 7.71 12.12 -21.09
C GLN A 164 9.19 12.04 -21.47
N GLY A 165 10.02 12.92 -20.90
CA GLY A 165 11.43 12.98 -21.30
C GLY A 165 11.62 13.38 -22.76
N ASN A 166 12.86 13.27 -23.23
CA ASN A 166 13.22 13.47 -24.64
C ASN A 166 14.40 12.58 -25.05
N GLU A 167 14.58 11.45 -24.38
CA GLU A 167 15.57 10.44 -24.77
C GLU A 167 15.09 9.69 -26.02
N LEU A 168 15.95 9.58 -27.04
CA LEU A 168 15.64 8.91 -28.28
C LEU A 168 15.93 7.40 -28.20
N ASP A 169 15.04 6.59 -28.73
CA ASP A 169 15.32 5.18 -29.08
C ASP A 169 16.26 5.16 -30.28
N GLN A 170 17.49 4.68 -30.07
CA GLN A 170 18.54 4.66 -31.09
C GLN A 170 18.17 3.80 -32.30
N ALA A 171 17.59 2.62 -32.08
CA ALA A 171 17.27 1.69 -33.15
C ALA A 171 16.15 2.24 -34.02
N LYS A 172 15.08 2.73 -33.38
CA LYS A 172 13.94 3.33 -34.07
C LYS A 172 14.30 4.60 -34.82
N THR A 173 15.08 5.48 -34.19
CA THR A 173 15.55 6.72 -34.82
C THR A 173 16.38 6.44 -36.06
N LEU A 174 17.32 5.49 -36.00
CA LEU A 174 18.14 5.09 -37.13
C LEU A 174 17.29 4.50 -38.26
N GLU A 175 16.31 3.66 -37.96
CA GLU A 175 15.36 3.12 -38.93
C GLU A 175 14.60 4.22 -39.66
N VAL A 176 13.99 5.14 -38.89
CA VAL A 176 13.17 6.22 -39.41
C VAL A 176 13.99 7.17 -40.31
N ILE A 177 15.18 7.56 -39.84
CA ILE A 177 16.08 8.46 -40.61
C ILE A 177 16.60 7.74 -41.86
N SER A 178 16.94 6.45 -41.78
CA SER A 178 17.37 5.67 -42.97
C SER A 178 16.29 5.66 -44.03
N ASN A 179 15.06 5.36 -43.66
CA ASN A 179 13.91 5.37 -44.59
C ASN A 179 13.69 6.78 -45.19
N ALA A 180 13.82 7.84 -44.35
CA ALA A 180 13.66 9.21 -44.84
C ALA A 180 14.76 9.59 -45.87
N VAL A 181 15.97 9.10 -45.70
CA VAL A 181 17.10 9.31 -46.62
C VAL A 181 16.81 8.52 -47.94
N GLU A 182 16.39 7.28 -47.86
CA GLU A 182 16.09 6.46 -49.02
C GLU A 182 14.92 7.01 -49.85
N GLU A 183 13.96 7.65 -49.20
CA GLU A 183 12.82 8.31 -49.85
C GLU A 183 13.08 9.77 -50.23
N LEU A 184 14.29 10.29 -50.00
CA LEU A 184 14.67 11.72 -50.17
C LEU A 184 13.69 12.70 -49.50
N LYS A 185 13.14 12.34 -48.36
CA LYS A 185 12.27 13.25 -47.57
C LYS A 185 13.02 14.50 -47.16
N GLY A 186 12.37 15.66 -47.26
CA GLY A 186 12.96 16.95 -46.84
C GLY A 186 12.83 17.24 -45.35
N LEU A 187 11.96 16.50 -44.64
CA LEU A 187 11.70 16.68 -43.21
C LEU A 187 11.20 15.36 -42.60
N VAL A 188 11.69 15.07 -41.40
CA VAL A 188 11.14 14.02 -40.55
C VAL A 188 10.88 14.61 -39.16
N ASN A 189 9.76 14.21 -38.55
CA ASN A 189 9.41 14.57 -37.17
C ASN A 189 9.53 13.33 -36.29
N LEU A 190 10.59 13.30 -35.45
CA LEU A 190 10.87 12.10 -34.63
C LEU A 190 9.82 11.84 -33.58
N ASP A 191 9.07 12.85 -33.13
CA ASP A 191 7.95 12.68 -32.18
C ASP A 191 6.75 12.01 -32.85
N ALA A 192 6.40 12.45 -34.04
CA ALA A 192 5.31 11.86 -34.84
C ALA A 192 5.62 10.40 -35.24
N GLU A 193 6.89 10.08 -35.47
CA GLU A 193 7.37 8.73 -35.84
C GLU A 193 7.58 7.81 -34.61
N GLY A 194 7.36 8.33 -33.38
CA GLY A 194 7.49 7.56 -32.15
C GLY A 194 8.92 7.13 -31.83
N CYS A 195 9.90 8.00 -32.06
CA CYS A 195 11.31 7.73 -31.85
C CYS A 195 11.80 7.98 -30.43
N TYR A 196 10.92 8.33 -29.49
CA TYR A 196 11.30 8.60 -28.10
C TYR A 196 10.94 7.44 -27.20
N GLU A 197 11.79 7.23 -26.18
CA GLU A 197 11.43 6.39 -25.04
C GLU A 197 10.18 6.95 -24.35
N THR A 198 9.31 6.07 -23.85
CA THR A 198 8.07 6.45 -23.19
C THR A 198 7.97 5.88 -21.80
N PRO A 199 7.31 6.59 -20.84
CA PRO A 199 7.07 6.02 -19.52
C PRO A 199 6.28 4.70 -19.61
N ALA A 200 6.69 3.71 -18.84
CA ALA A 200 5.98 2.43 -18.78
C ALA A 200 4.69 2.51 -17.95
N VAL A 201 4.60 3.49 -17.03
CA VAL A 201 3.42 3.75 -16.18
C VAL A 201 3.04 5.21 -16.32
N THR A 202 1.80 5.46 -16.68
CA THR A 202 1.22 6.79 -16.82
C THR A 202 0.21 7.09 -15.70
N SER A 203 -0.12 8.35 -15.50
CA SER A 203 -1.05 8.82 -14.45
C SER A 203 -2.46 8.24 -14.59
N ASP A 204 -2.86 7.82 -15.80
CA ASP A 204 -4.14 7.20 -16.12
C ASP A 204 -4.11 5.66 -16.08
N SER A 205 -2.97 5.06 -15.70
CA SER A 205 -2.85 3.61 -15.50
C SER A 205 -3.89 3.10 -14.49
N GLU A 206 -4.65 2.10 -14.87
CA GLU A 206 -5.71 1.53 -14.03
C GLU A 206 -5.16 0.98 -12.71
N GLU A 207 -4.01 0.32 -12.75
CA GLU A 207 -3.35 -0.23 -11.56
C GLU A 207 -2.95 0.87 -10.57
N LEU A 208 -2.41 1.99 -11.09
CA LEU A 208 -2.00 3.12 -10.26
C LEU A 208 -3.21 3.82 -9.62
N GLN A 209 -4.28 4.02 -10.39
CA GLN A 209 -5.53 4.58 -9.90
C GLN A 209 -6.19 3.71 -8.83
N ASN A 210 -6.21 2.39 -9.02
CA ASN A 210 -6.74 1.43 -8.05
C ASN A 210 -5.90 1.44 -6.76
N THR A 211 -4.58 1.55 -6.89
CA THR A 211 -3.66 1.69 -5.75
C THR A 211 -3.98 2.96 -4.94
N LEU A 212 -4.13 4.10 -5.62
CA LEU A 212 -4.49 5.35 -4.96
C LEU A 212 -5.85 5.25 -4.25
N GLN A 213 -6.86 4.69 -4.89
CA GLN A 213 -8.19 4.49 -4.28
C GLN A 213 -8.12 3.64 -3.01
N LYS A 214 -7.33 2.56 -3.04
CA LYS A 214 -7.11 1.70 -1.87
C LYS A 214 -6.46 2.46 -0.71
N LEU A 215 -5.42 3.24 -0.99
CA LEU A 215 -4.73 4.08 -0.01
C LEU A 215 -5.66 5.14 0.59
N GLN A 216 -6.44 5.83 -0.26
CA GLN A 216 -7.41 6.82 0.19
C GLN A 216 -8.50 6.19 1.06
N LYS A 217 -8.96 4.99 0.72
CA LYS A 217 -9.93 4.25 1.52
C LYS A 217 -9.40 3.99 2.94
N TYR A 218 -8.14 3.57 3.08
CA TYR A 218 -7.52 3.40 4.40
C TYR A 218 -7.36 4.72 5.16
N GLY A 219 -7.05 5.80 4.47
CA GLY A 219 -6.91 7.14 5.04
C GLY A 219 -8.22 7.73 5.61
N THR A 220 -9.37 7.14 5.32
CA THR A 220 -10.67 7.56 5.88
C THR A 220 -11.14 6.70 7.05
N VAL A 221 -10.43 5.61 7.38
CA VAL A 221 -10.81 4.70 8.46
C VAL A 221 -10.63 5.36 9.82
N THR A 222 -11.64 5.22 10.67
CA THR A 222 -11.58 5.63 12.07
C THR A 222 -11.99 4.44 12.94
N ILE A 223 -11.09 4.00 13.81
CA ILE A 223 -11.36 2.95 14.79
C ILE A 223 -11.45 3.60 16.18
N THR A 224 -12.61 3.45 16.82
CA THR A 224 -12.86 4.02 18.15
C THR A 224 -12.87 2.90 19.17
N TYR A 225 -11.97 2.96 20.14
CA TYR A 225 -11.96 2.07 21.30
C TYR A 225 -12.59 2.73 22.51
N ARG A 226 -13.39 1.96 23.24
CA ARG A 226 -13.95 2.41 24.54
C ARG A 226 -13.41 1.60 25.70
N PHE A 227 -12.93 2.33 26.71
CA PHE A 227 -12.44 1.81 27.98
C PHE A 227 -13.17 2.52 29.12
N GLY A 228 -14.42 2.12 29.36
CA GLY A 228 -15.34 2.88 30.22
C GLY A 228 -15.64 4.26 29.61
N ASP A 229 -15.35 5.31 30.37
CA ASP A 229 -15.51 6.70 29.92
C ASP A 229 -14.36 7.20 29.03
N ASN A 230 -13.25 6.46 28.96
CA ASN A 230 -12.13 6.83 28.13
C ASN A 230 -12.32 6.35 26.70
N ILE A 231 -11.98 7.21 25.74
CA ILE A 231 -12.06 6.92 24.30
C ILE A 231 -10.67 7.07 23.70
N GLU A 232 -10.26 6.08 22.94
CA GLU A 232 -9.08 6.13 22.08
C GLU A 232 -9.51 6.05 20.63
N VAL A 233 -8.98 6.96 19.81
CA VAL A 233 -9.29 7.04 18.39
C VAL A 233 -8.02 6.77 17.59
N LEU A 234 -8.08 5.74 16.77
CA LEU A 234 -7.11 5.48 15.73
C LEU A 234 -7.71 5.98 14.42
N ASP A 235 -7.16 7.07 13.90
CA ASP A 235 -7.65 7.72 12.69
C ASP A 235 -6.88 7.33 11.43
N GLY A 236 -7.43 7.67 10.29
CA GLY A 236 -6.85 7.39 8.99
C GLY A 236 -5.51 8.08 8.75
N SER A 237 -5.23 9.20 9.41
CA SER A 237 -3.94 9.88 9.31
C SER A 237 -2.83 9.03 9.93
N THR A 238 -3.08 8.47 11.09
CA THR A 238 -2.17 7.52 11.76
C THR A 238 -2.04 6.23 10.94
N ILE A 239 -3.16 5.64 10.50
CA ILE A 239 -3.17 4.41 9.68
C ILE A 239 -2.35 4.60 8.40
N SER A 240 -2.48 5.75 7.73
CA SER A 240 -1.76 6.04 6.49
C SER A 240 -0.24 6.00 6.65
N THR A 241 0.28 6.35 7.84
CA THR A 241 1.73 6.26 8.12
C THR A 241 2.24 4.81 8.28
N TRP A 242 1.33 3.84 8.35
CA TRP A 242 1.63 2.40 8.46
C TRP A 242 1.52 1.67 7.12
N LEU A 243 1.14 2.38 6.06
CA LEU A 243 0.98 1.81 4.74
C LEU A 243 2.28 1.88 3.95
N GLU A 244 2.64 0.79 3.33
CA GLU A 244 3.79 0.67 2.43
C GLU A 244 3.28 0.38 1.02
N VAL A 245 3.91 1.01 0.03
CA VAL A 245 3.61 0.83 -1.39
C VAL A 245 4.84 0.29 -2.09
N ASP A 246 4.73 -0.90 -2.67
CA ASP A 246 5.76 -1.50 -3.52
C ASP A 246 5.15 -1.79 -4.90
N GLY A 247 5.57 -1.03 -5.91
CA GLY A 247 4.91 -1.00 -7.21
C GLY A 247 3.44 -0.57 -7.07
N PHE A 248 2.52 -1.51 -7.27
CA PHE A 248 1.07 -1.31 -7.09
C PHE A 248 0.51 -2.02 -5.85
N ALA A 249 1.34 -2.77 -5.13
CA ALA A 249 0.93 -3.48 -3.93
C ALA A 249 0.91 -2.52 -2.72
N VAL A 250 -0.19 -2.54 -1.98
CA VAL A 250 -0.34 -1.81 -0.72
C VAL A 250 -0.39 -2.81 0.42
N THR A 251 0.54 -2.68 1.37
CA THR A 251 0.62 -3.52 2.57
C THR A 251 0.51 -2.66 3.82
N LEU A 252 -0.06 -3.25 4.87
CA LEU A 252 -0.14 -2.63 6.20
C LEU A 252 1.02 -3.17 7.05
N ASP A 253 1.86 -2.29 7.60
CA ASP A 253 2.93 -2.67 8.52
C ASP A 253 2.33 -3.24 9.81
N GLN A 254 2.39 -4.56 9.93
CA GLN A 254 1.88 -5.31 11.08
C GLN A 254 2.57 -4.90 12.40
N THR A 255 3.85 -4.49 12.33
CA THR A 255 4.61 -4.04 13.49
C THR A 255 4.02 -2.76 14.09
N GLN A 256 3.57 -1.84 13.26
CA GLN A 256 2.91 -0.61 13.72
C GLN A 256 1.57 -0.89 14.39
N VAL A 257 0.80 -1.82 13.83
CA VAL A 257 -0.47 -2.28 14.44
C VAL A 257 -0.21 -2.89 15.83
N GLU A 258 0.79 -3.76 15.94
CA GLU A 258 1.18 -4.39 17.23
C GLU A 258 1.67 -3.35 18.25
N ASN A 259 2.48 -2.37 17.82
CA ASN A 259 2.95 -1.28 18.64
C ASN A 259 1.78 -0.42 19.18
N TYR A 260 0.81 -0.11 18.33
CA TYR A 260 -0.37 0.63 18.76
C TYR A 260 -1.17 -0.15 19.82
N VAL A 261 -1.46 -1.43 19.57
CA VAL A 261 -2.14 -2.29 20.56
C VAL A 261 -1.34 -2.39 21.86
N ALA A 262 0.00 -2.44 21.80
CA ALA A 262 0.85 -2.44 22.98
C ALA A 262 0.71 -1.13 23.79
N THR A 263 0.50 0.01 23.15
CA THR A 263 0.21 1.28 23.85
C THR A 263 -1.12 1.22 24.60
N LEU A 264 -2.18 0.68 23.97
CA LEU A 264 -3.48 0.48 24.62
C LEU A 264 -3.38 -0.46 25.81
N ARG A 265 -2.70 -1.60 25.63
CA ARG A 265 -2.44 -2.56 26.69
C ARG A 265 -1.71 -1.91 27.90
N LYS A 266 -0.64 -1.18 27.63
CA LYS A 266 0.12 -0.49 28.69
C LYS A 266 -0.75 0.48 29.48
N LYS A 267 -1.68 1.14 28.83
CA LYS A 267 -2.57 2.15 29.42
C LYS A 267 -3.72 1.52 30.20
N TYR A 268 -4.33 0.46 29.67
CA TYR A 268 -5.62 -0.05 30.16
C TYR A 268 -5.57 -1.42 30.84
N ASP A 269 -4.52 -2.23 30.67
CA ASP A 269 -4.39 -3.46 31.45
C ASP A 269 -4.15 -3.13 32.91
N SER A 270 -4.90 -3.81 33.78
CA SER A 270 -4.77 -3.69 35.25
C SER A 270 -4.36 -4.99 35.94
N ILE A 271 -4.21 -6.09 35.18
CA ILE A 271 -3.73 -7.36 35.70
C ILE A 271 -2.33 -7.20 36.33
N PHE A 272 -2.06 -7.91 37.43
CA PHE A 272 -0.80 -7.90 38.18
C PHE A 272 -0.38 -6.51 38.73
N ARG A 273 -1.28 -5.54 38.76
CA ARG A 273 -0.98 -4.23 39.37
C ARG A 273 -1.39 -4.22 40.82
N SER A 274 -0.61 -3.50 41.64
CA SER A 274 -0.99 -3.18 43.03
C SER A 274 -2.25 -2.31 43.03
N ARG A 275 -3.09 -2.49 44.07
CA ARG A 275 -4.34 -1.77 44.25
C ARG A 275 -4.41 -1.08 45.57
N THR A 276 -4.82 0.15 45.58
CA THR A 276 -5.27 0.83 46.80
C THR A 276 -6.64 0.30 47.18
N PHE A 277 -6.80 -0.17 48.41
CA PHE A 277 -8.03 -0.77 48.89
C PHE A 277 -8.40 -0.13 50.26
N MET A 278 -9.65 0.35 50.34
CA MET A 278 -10.24 0.80 51.60
C MET A 278 -10.92 -0.39 52.27
N THR A 279 -10.34 -0.83 53.38
CA THR A 279 -10.84 -2.02 54.10
C THR A 279 -12.12 -1.73 54.88
N SER A 280 -12.90 -2.77 55.20
CA SER A 280 -14.06 -2.70 56.10
C SER A 280 -13.67 -2.20 57.53
N TYR A 281 -12.41 -2.15 57.86
CA TYR A 281 -11.88 -1.59 59.10
C TYR A 281 -11.58 -0.08 59.00
N GLY A 282 -11.94 0.58 57.89
CA GLY A 282 -11.73 2.00 57.66
C GLY A 282 -10.28 2.40 57.45
N LYS A 283 -9.41 1.47 57.05
CA LYS A 283 -8.00 1.72 56.73
C LYS A 283 -7.75 1.50 55.24
N GLU A 284 -7.07 2.46 54.64
CA GLU A 284 -6.54 2.34 53.31
C GLU A 284 -5.22 1.54 53.33
N ILE A 285 -5.13 0.54 52.45
CA ILE A 285 -3.95 -0.32 52.30
C ILE A 285 -3.61 -0.47 50.84
N THR A 286 -2.39 -0.92 50.53
CA THR A 286 -1.99 -1.39 49.21
C THR A 286 -2.03 -2.91 49.23
N VAL A 287 -2.78 -3.50 48.26
CA VAL A 287 -2.83 -4.95 48.05
C VAL A 287 -2.00 -5.26 46.81
N ASP A 288 -0.91 -6.00 47.04
CA ASP A 288 -0.02 -6.46 45.98
C ASP A 288 -0.32 -7.92 45.59
N GLY A 289 -0.05 -8.27 44.35
CA GLY A 289 -0.21 -9.65 43.85
C GLY A 289 -1.62 -9.99 43.42
N GLY A 290 -1.79 -11.27 43.06
CA GLY A 290 -3.00 -11.78 42.44
C GLY A 290 -2.99 -11.58 40.92
N ASP A 291 -4.01 -12.10 40.27
CA ASP A 291 -4.16 -12.12 38.82
C ASP A 291 -5.50 -11.53 38.35
N TYR A 292 -6.14 -10.73 39.19
CA TYR A 292 -7.34 -9.97 38.82
C TYR A 292 -7.01 -8.77 37.94
N GLY A 293 -7.92 -8.39 37.06
CA GLY A 293 -7.82 -7.15 36.30
C GLY A 293 -8.10 -7.35 34.81
N TRP A 294 -8.08 -6.23 34.10
CA TRP A 294 -8.14 -6.23 32.63
C TRP A 294 -6.86 -6.84 32.08
N TRP A 295 -7.01 -7.81 31.19
CA TRP A 295 -5.89 -8.47 30.50
C TRP A 295 -6.21 -8.65 29.02
N MET A 296 -5.67 -7.75 28.22
CA MET A 296 -5.88 -7.75 26.77
C MET A 296 -5.16 -8.92 26.10
N ASN A 297 -5.85 -9.63 25.22
CA ASN A 297 -5.25 -10.56 24.27
C ASN A 297 -4.65 -9.78 23.09
N TYR A 298 -3.50 -9.15 23.32
CA TYR A 298 -2.89 -8.21 22.40
C TYR A 298 -2.56 -8.83 21.04
N GLN A 299 -2.22 -10.11 20.97
CA GLN A 299 -1.91 -10.79 19.71
C GLN A 299 -3.17 -10.95 18.85
N GLN A 300 -4.25 -11.39 19.46
CA GLN A 300 -5.53 -11.54 18.75
C GLN A 300 -6.10 -10.17 18.40
N GLU A 301 -5.99 -9.19 19.28
CA GLU A 301 -6.46 -7.82 19.02
C GLU A 301 -5.71 -7.18 17.86
N ALA A 302 -4.38 -7.30 17.80
CA ALA A 302 -3.59 -6.76 16.68
C ALA A 302 -4.00 -7.40 15.36
N LYS A 303 -4.21 -8.70 15.34
CA LYS A 303 -4.69 -9.43 14.15
C LYS A 303 -6.08 -8.94 13.70
N GLU A 304 -7.01 -8.78 14.64
CA GLU A 304 -8.37 -8.33 14.32
C GLU A 304 -8.41 -6.84 13.94
N LEU A 305 -7.54 -6.02 14.54
CA LEU A 305 -7.41 -4.61 14.18
C LEU A 305 -6.88 -4.46 12.75
N ALA A 306 -5.83 -5.21 12.39
CA ALA A 306 -5.30 -5.22 11.02
C ALA A 306 -6.38 -5.63 10.02
N ALA A 307 -7.08 -6.72 10.28
CA ALA A 307 -8.17 -7.18 9.42
C ALA A 307 -9.30 -6.14 9.30
N GLN A 308 -9.62 -5.41 10.39
CA GLN A 308 -10.62 -4.33 10.35
C GLN A 308 -10.15 -3.16 9.51
N ILE A 309 -8.87 -2.75 9.62
CA ILE A 309 -8.29 -1.68 8.79
C ILE A 309 -8.39 -2.06 7.30
N GLU A 310 -8.06 -3.30 6.95
CA GLU A 310 -8.11 -3.82 5.58
C GLU A 310 -9.52 -3.78 4.97
N THR A 311 -10.59 -3.85 5.79
CA THR A 311 -11.96 -3.64 5.27
C THR A 311 -12.18 -2.22 4.77
N GLY A 312 -11.42 -1.25 5.27
CA GLY A 312 -11.61 0.18 5.00
C GLY A 312 -12.89 0.76 5.62
N GLU A 313 -13.44 0.12 6.65
CA GLU A 313 -14.67 0.54 7.32
C GLU A 313 -14.38 1.04 8.73
N SER A 314 -14.90 2.21 9.06
CA SER A 314 -14.81 2.76 10.42
C SER A 314 -15.69 1.95 11.38
N LYS A 315 -15.17 1.72 12.59
CA LYS A 315 -15.87 0.89 13.58
C LYS A 315 -15.53 1.29 15.01
N GLU A 316 -16.54 1.19 15.88
CA GLU A 316 -16.31 1.15 17.33
C GLU A 316 -15.97 -0.29 17.75
N ARG A 317 -14.92 -0.46 18.55
CA ARG A 317 -14.40 -1.75 18.98
C ARG A 317 -14.22 -1.81 20.49
N THR A 318 -14.45 -3.01 21.04
CA THR A 318 -13.94 -3.43 22.34
C THR A 318 -12.77 -4.36 22.08
N PRO A 319 -11.63 -4.18 22.74
CA PRO A 319 -10.49 -5.08 22.55
C PRO A 319 -10.82 -6.54 22.91
N VAL A 320 -10.08 -7.46 22.33
CA VAL A 320 -10.15 -8.88 22.72
C VAL A 320 -9.41 -9.04 24.05
N TYR A 321 -10.05 -9.69 25.04
CA TYR A 321 -9.49 -9.90 26.35
C TYR A 321 -9.30 -11.39 26.65
N TYR A 322 -8.24 -11.73 27.39
CA TYR A 322 -8.12 -12.99 28.11
C TYR A 322 -8.99 -12.95 29.37
N GLN A 323 -9.03 -11.79 30.04
CA GLN A 323 -9.79 -11.56 31.27
C GLN A 323 -10.28 -10.11 31.30
N THR A 324 -11.50 -9.93 31.81
CA THR A 324 -12.12 -8.63 32.06
C THR A 324 -12.16 -8.35 33.56
N ALA A 325 -12.29 -7.08 33.94
CA ALA A 325 -12.53 -6.64 35.31
C ALA A 325 -13.94 -6.02 35.43
N ALA A 326 -14.36 -5.70 36.65
CA ALA A 326 -15.71 -5.18 36.92
C ALA A 326 -15.88 -3.74 36.41
N SER A 327 -14.83 -2.93 36.45
CA SER A 327 -14.86 -1.57 35.93
C SER A 327 -13.54 -1.16 35.32
N TYR A 328 -13.55 -0.11 34.48
CA TYR A 328 -12.34 0.57 34.06
C TYR A 328 -11.96 1.66 35.09
N GLY A 329 -10.68 1.84 35.30
CA GLY A 329 -10.15 2.82 36.25
C GLY A 329 -9.77 2.20 37.59
N ALA A 330 -9.69 3.03 38.63
CA ALA A 330 -9.39 2.62 40.00
C ALA A 330 -10.55 3.02 40.91
N PRO A 331 -11.20 2.07 41.61
CA PRO A 331 -10.88 0.65 41.64
C PRO A 331 -11.46 -0.13 40.46
N ASP A 332 -10.70 -1.08 39.92
CA ASP A 332 -11.15 -1.95 38.82
C ASP A 332 -12.01 -3.13 39.31
N TYR A 333 -12.01 -3.43 40.59
CA TYR A 333 -12.81 -4.47 41.23
C TYR A 333 -14.30 -4.07 41.43
N GLY A 334 -14.64 -2.79 41.20
CA GLY A 334 -16.03 -2.29 41.35
C GLY A 334 -16.56 -2.37 42.76
N ASP A 335 -17.90 -2.47 42.89
CA ASP A 335 -18.63 -2.39 44.15
C ASP A 335 -19.17 -3.76 44.62
N THR A 336 -18.89 -4.85 43.90
CA THR A 336 -19.29 -6.22 44.26
C THR A 336 -18.05 -7.10 44.36
N TYR A 337 -17.66 -7.46 45.58
CA TYR A 337 -16.40 -8.21 45.82
C TYR A 337 -16.45 -8.95 47.15
N VAL A 338 -15.55 -9.92 47.32
CA VAL A 338 -15.25 -10.61 48.56
C VAL A 338 -13.99 -9.97 49.17
N GLU A 339 -14.07 -9.48 50.38
CA GLU A 339 -12.94 -8.97 51.17
C GLU A 339 -12.54 -10.03 52.20
N ILE A 340 -11.26 -10.42 52.23
CA ILE A 340 -10.71 -11.46 53.14
C ILE A 340 -9.58 -10.88 53.94
N ASN A 341 -9.83 -10.57 55.20
CA ASN A 341 -8.79 -10.18 56.15
C ASN A 341 -8.15 -11.42 56.81
N LEU A 342 -6.96 -11.78 56.35
CA LEU A 342 -6.20 -12.95 56.86
C LEU A 342 -5.69 -12.81 58.28
N THR A 343 -5.54 -11.60 58.79
CA THR A 343 -5.16 -11.31 60.18
C THR A 343 -6.36 -11.51 61.13
N ALA A 344 -7.49 -10.92 60.77
CA ALA A 344 -8.73 -11.03 61.54
C ALA A 344 -9.38 -12.41 61.43
N GLN A 345 -9.05 -13.18 60.38
CA GLN A 345 -9.73 -14.43 59.98
C GLN A 345 -11.23 -14.17 59.75
N HIS A 346 -11.54 -13.05 59.12
CA HIS A 346 -12.89 -12.57 58.89
C HIS A 346 -13.08 -12.13 57.44
N LEU A 347 -14.20 -12.52 56.83
CA LEU A 347 -14.59 -12.25 55.45
C LEU A 347 -15.82 -11.34 55.44
N PHE A 348 -15.81 -10.39 54.51
CA PHE A 348 -16.95 -9.56 54.18
C PHE A 348 -17.30 -9.77 52.69
N PHE A 349 -18.57 -9.81 52.37
CA PHE A 349 -19.03 -9.79 50.99
C PHE A 349 -19.89 -8.56 50.73
N TYR A 350 -19.44 -7.75 49.79
CA TYR A 350 -20.16 -6.56 49.31
C TYR A 350 -20.83 -6.89 47.99
N LYS A 351 -22.06 -6.40 47.81
CA LYS A 351 -22.81 -6.40 46.57
C LYS A 351 -23.35 -5.02 46.30
N ASP A 352 -23.04 -4.45 45.14
CA ASP A 352 -23.48 -3.09 44.75
C ASP A 352 -23.14 -2.04 45.85
N GLY A 353 -21.97 -2.12 46.47
CA GLY A 353 -21.52 -1.26 47.53
C GLY A 353 -22.14 -1.49 48.91
N GLN A 354 -23.04 -2.48 49.05
CA GLN A 354 -23.68 -2.80 50.33
C GLN A 354 -23.08 -4.06 50.95
N LEU A 355 -22.78 -4.03 52.26
CA LEU A 355 -22.43 -5.24 52.98
C LEU A 355 -23.60 -6.18 53.07
N VAL A 356 -23.49 -7.38 52.47
CA VAL A 356 -24.56 -8.38 52.37
C VAL A 356 -24.37 -9.49 53.38
N MET A 357 -23.15 -9.95 53.58
CA MET A 357 -22.83 -10.96 54.59
C MET A 357 -21.41 -10.81 55.10
N GLU A 358 -21.19 -11.38 56.30
CA GLU A 358 -19.88 -11.54 56.88
C GLU A 358 -19.74 -12.92 57.53
N SER A 359 -18.51 -13.38 57.70
CA SER A 359 -18.25 -14.72 58.28
C SER A 359 -16.82 -14.79 58.85
N ASP A 360 -16.68 -15.42 59.99
CA ASP A 360 -15.39 -15.96 60.39
C ASP A 360 -15.03 -17.18 59.55
N PHE A 361 -13.70 -17.35 59.33
CA PHE A 361 -13.18 -18.46 58.54
C PHE A 361 -11.87 -19.01 59.15
N VAL A 362 -11.32 -20.09 58.58
CA VAL A 362 -9.95 -20.55 58.86
C VAL A 362 -9.17 -20.62 57.58
N SER A 363 -8.11 -19.81 57.46
CA SER A 363 -7.19 -19.80 56.32
C SER A 363 -6.09 -20.87 56.39
N GLY A 364 -5.14 -20.82 55.48
CA GLY A 364 -3.99 -21.72 55.43
C GLY A 364 -3.14 -21.76 56.68
N ASN A 365 -2.50 -22.89 56.95
CA ASN A 365 -1.72 -23.18 58.16
C ASN A 365 -0.33 -22.55 58.08
N SER A 366 -0.12 -21.43 58.84
CA SER A 366 1.15 -20.72 58.84
C SER A 366 2.32 -21.53 59.40
N ALA A 367 2.08 -22.37 60.44
CA ALA A 367 3.16 -23.17 60.98
C ALA A 367 3.69 -24.25 60.01
N ARG A 368 2.94 -24.57 58.98
CA ARG A 368 3.31 -25.51 57.93
C ARG A 368 3.67 -24.84 56.59
N GLY A 369 3.66 -23.51 56.54
CA GLY A 369 3.93 -22.76 55.31
C GLY A 369 2.82 -22.87 54.23
N TYR A 370 1.59 -23.16 54.68
CA TYR A 370 0.42 -23.24 53.79
C TYR A 370 -0.40 -21.93 53.81
N ASP A 371 0.24 -20.79 54.01
CA ASP A 371 -0.44 -19.51 54.09
C ASP A 371 -1.29 -19.24 52.84
N THR A 372 -2.49 -18.69 53.05
CA THR A 372 -3.28 -18.14 51.97
C THR A 372 -2.59 -16.90 51.42
N PRO A 373 -2.24 -16.82 50.13
CA PRO A 373 -1.52 -15.66 49.59
C PRO A 373 -2.38 -14.38 49.60
N GLU A 374 -1.74 -13.25 49.90
CA GLU A 374 -2.32 -11.93 49.67
C GLU A 374 -2.45 -11.68 48.15
N GLY A 375 -3.37 -10.79 47.78
CA GLY A 375 -3.57 -10.42 46.39
C GLY A 375 -5.02 -10.15 46.04
N THR A 376 -5.22 -9.68 44.83
CA THR A 376 -6.55 -9.53 44.24
C THR A 376 -6.74 -10.62 43.17
N TYR A 377 -7.73 -11.42 43.36
CA TYR A 377 -8.06 -12.60 42.53
C TYR A 377 -9.50 -12.51 41.98
N SER A 378 -9.91 -13.45 41.18
CA SER A 378 -11.30 -13.63 40.77
C SER A 378 -11.80 -15.04 41.01
N ILE A 379 -13.09 -15.17 41.30
CA ILE A 379 -13.73 -16.51 41.30
C ILE A 379 -13.58 -17.12 39.91
N THR A 380 -12.88 -18.25 39.83
CA THR A 380 -12.59 -18.94 38.56
C THR A 380 -13.81 -19.69 38.04
N TYR A 381 -14.48 -20.37 38.93
CA TYR A 381 -15.77 -21.07 38.74
C TYR A 381 -16.41 -21.36 40.08
N LYS A 382 -17.61 -21.91 40.11
CA LYS A 382 -18.23 -22.43 41.32
C LYS A 382 -18.80 -23.83 41.05
N GLN A 383 -18.67 -24.73 42.05
CA GLN A 383 -19.08 -26.10 41.92
C GLN A 383 -19.75 -26.60 43.19
N ARG A 384 -20.88 -27.31 43.05
CA ARG A 384 -21.50 -28.05 44.19
C ARG A 384 -20.98 -29.46 44.23
N ASN A 385 -20.90 -29.98 45.50
CA ASN A 385 -20.49 -31.38 45.78
C ASN A 385 -19.15 -31.72 45.11
N ALA A 386 -18.15 -30.86 45.30
CA ALA A 386 -16.80 -31.08 44.81
C ALA A 386 -16.02 -31.99 45.79
N THR A 387 -15.06 -32.74 45.26
CA THR A 387 -14.06 -33.42 46.07
C THR A 387 -12.73 -32.72 45.91
N LEU A 388 -12.20 -32.15 47.01
CA LEU A 388 -10.89 -31.51 47.01
C LEU A 388 -9.82 -32.57 47.25
N VAL A 389 -8.94 -32.73 46.26
CA VAL A 389 -7.86 -33.73 46.26
C VAL A 389 -6.52 -33.02 46.40
N GLY A 390 -5.72 -33.43 47.37
CA GLY A 390 -4.34 -33.03 47.56
C GLY A 390 -3.43 -34.22 47.82
N GLU A 391 -2.13 -33.96 48.08
CA GLU A 391 -1.14 -35.02 48.17
C GLU A 391 -1.50 -36.09 49.26
N ASN A 392 -2.16 -35.67 50.33
CA ASN A 392 -2.47 -36.53 51.51
C ASN A 392 -3.93 -36.44 51.96
N TYR A 393 -4.83 -35.90 51.13
CA TYR A 393 -6.24 -35.80 51.53
C TYR A 393 -7.18 -35.90 50.29
N GLU A 394 -8.36 -36.39 50.57
CA GLU A 394 -9.52 -36.36 49.69
C GLU A 394 -10.73 -35.94 50.54
N THR A 395 -11.25 -34.72 50.28
CA THR A 395 -12.24 -34.13 51.16
C THR A 395 -13.42 -33.64 50.36
N PRO A 396 -14.64 -34.21 50.57
CA PRO A 396 -15.86 -33.74 49.96
C PRO A 396 -16.29 -32.39 50.58
N VAL A 397 -16.72 -31.46 49.73
CA VAL A 397 -17.28 -30.16 50.11
C VAL A 397 -18.55 -29.90 49.33
N SER A 398 -19.52 -29.22 49.94
CA SER A 398 -20.82 -28.94 49.30
C SER A 398 -20.75 -27.72 48.36
N TYR A 399 -19.92 -26.76 48.70
CA TYR A 399 -19.81 -25.47 48.02
C TYR A 399 -18.32 -25.14 47.79
N TRP A 400 -17.87 -25.25 46.52
CA TRP A 400 -16.49 -24.95 46.11
C TRP A 400 -16.42 -23.68 45.25
N MET A 401 -15.61 -22.73 45.64
CA MET A 401 -15.46 -21.41 45.04
C MET A 401 -13.97 -21.05 44.90
N PRO A 402 -13.24 -21.63 43.92
CA PRO A 402 -11.81 -21.38 43.72
C PRO A 402 -11.58 -19.96 43.17
N PHE A 403 -10.49 -19.33 43.64
CA PHE A 403 -10.06 -18.01 43.22
C PHE A 403 -8.56 -17.90 42.92
N ASN A 404 -7.73 -18.80 43.43
CA ASN A 404 -6.31 -18.84 43.11
C ASN A 404 -5.83 -20.28 42.94
N LYS A 405 -5.76 -20.73 41.68
CA LYS A 405 -5.41 -22.12 41.34
C LYS A 405 -6.28 -23.14 42.11
N ASN A 406 -5.67 -23.87 43.05
CA ASN A 406 -6.37 -24.86 43.91
C ASN A 406 -6.76 -24.27 45.27
N ILE A 407 -6.65 -22.95 45.46
CA ILE A 407 -7.09 -22.24 46.67
C ILE A 407 -8.47 -21.63 46.38
N GLY A 408 -9.40 -21.87 47.29
CA GLY A 408 -10.77 -21.37 47.19
C GLY A 408 -11.45 -21.29 48.51
N MET A 409 -12.66 -20.74 48.52
CA MET A 409 -13.58 -20.72 49.65
C MET A 409 -14.48 -21.96 49.59
N HIS A 410 -14.71 -22.60 50.76
CA HIS A 410 -15.60 -23.80 50.82
C HIS A 410 -16.10 -24.04 52.26
N ASP A 411 -17.18 -24.80 52.38
CA ASP A 411 -17.69 -25.29 53.65
C ASP A 411 -16.70 -26.28 54.28
N ALA A 412 -16.60 -26.25 55.62
CA ALA A 412 -15.73 -27.13 56.39
C ALA A 412 -16.52 -27.74 57.55
N THR A 413 -17.39 -28.72 57.28
CA THR A 413 -18.28 -29.35 58.25
C THR A 413 -17.57 -30.16 59.31
N TRP A 414 -16.28 -30.44 59.14
CA TRP A 414 -15.38 -31.10 60.14
C TRP A 414 -14.84 -30.15 61.20
N ARG A 415 -15.15 -28.84 61.09
CA ARG A 415 -14.77 -27.80 62.04
C ARG A 415 -15.96 -27.33 62.84
N SER A 416 -15.75 -27.19 64.16
CA SER A 416 -16.74 -26.62 65.08
C SER A 416 -16.48 -25.15 65.45
N SER A 417 -15.29 -24.64 65.07
CA SER A 417 -14.89 -23.28 65.39
C SER A 417 -14.15 -22.62 64.20
N PHE A 418 -14.36 -21.34 64.02
CA PHE A 418 -13.75 -20.55 62.97
C PHE A 418 -13.19 -19.21 63.56
N GLY A 419 -12.33 -18.55 62.83
CA GLY A 419 -11.73 -17.30 63.26
C GLY A 419 -10.53 -17.41 64.18
N GLY A 420 -10.14 -16.32 64.78
CA GLY A 420 -9.08 -16.20 65.80
C GLY A 420 -7.71 -16.68 65.32
N THR A 421 -7.04 -17.44 66.18
CA THR A 421 -5.67 -17.89 65.95
C THR A 421 -5.56 -19.34 65.43
N ILE A 422 -6.69 -19.95 65.04
CA ILE A 422 -6.76 -21.36 64.59
C ILE A 422 -5.81 -21.62 63.40
N TYR A 423 -5.75 -20.70 62.46
CA TYR A 423 -4.94 -20.86 61.26
C TYR A 423 -3.43 -20.99 61.56
N LYS A 424 -2.95 -20.47 62.68
CA LYS A 424 -1.53 -20.52 63.02
C LYS A 424 -0.99 -21.96 63.12
N THR A 425 -1.79 -22.89 63.67
CA THR A 425 -1.36 -24.28 63.89
C THR A 425 -2.29 -25.36 63.35
N LYS A 426 -3.57 -25.02 63.14
CA LYS A 426 -4.62 -25.93 62.68
C LYS A 426 -5.33 -25.41 61.45
N GLY A 427 -4.66 -24.62 60.61
CA GLY A 427 -5.16 -24.06 59.36
C GLY A 427 -5.39 -25.11 58.26
N SER A 428 -5.87 -24.65 57.12
CA SER A 428 -6.05 -25.45 55.89
C SER A 428 -4.74 -25.64 55.12
N HIS A 429 -4.77 -26.15 53.91
CA HIS A 429 -3.66 -26.16 52.98
C HIS A 429 -3.64 -24.91 52.02
N GLY A 430 -4.24 -23.81 52.50
CA GLY A 430 -4.34 -22.55 51.76
C GLY A 430 -5.77 -22.08 51.49
N CYS A 431 -6.74 -22.96 51.50
CA CYS A 431 -8.15 -22.65 51.28
C CYS A 431 -8.77 -21.87 52.47
N ILE A 432 -9.84 -21.17 52.22
CA ILE A 432 -10.66 -20.44 53.18
C ILE A 432 -11.80 -21.40 53.63
N ASN A 433 -11.65 -21.98 54.78
CA ASN A 433 -12.63 -22.88 55.37
C ASN A 433 -13.72 -22.06 56.08
N MET A 434 -14.97 -22.24 55.69
CA MET A 434 -16.13 -21.49 56.17
C MET A 434 -17.14 -22.37 56.90
N PRO A 435 -17.97 -21.81 57.80
CA PRO A 435 -19.19 -22.49 58.27
C PRO A 435 -20.09 -22.88 57.11
N TYR A 436 -20.77 -24.02 57.19
CA TYR A 436 -21.59 -24.59 56.11
C TYR A 436 -22.62 -23.59 55.60
N GLU A 437 -23.39 -22.97 56.50
CA GLU A 437 -24.44 -22.00 56.18
C GLU A 437 -23.87 -20.76 55.49
N LYS A 438 -22.71 -20.30 55.91
CA LYS A 438 -22.03 -19.13 55.35
C LYS A 438 -21.43 -19.41 53.98
N ALA A 439 -20.88 -20.58 53.77
CA ALA A 439 -20.42 -21.02 52.45
C ALA A 439 -21.60 -21.18 51.49
N GLN A 440 -22.75 -21.72 51.93
CA GLN A 440 -23.98 -21.78 51.16
C GLN A 440 -24.51 -20.41 50.76
N GLU A 441 -24.57 -19.48 51.73
CA GLU A 441 -25.01 -18.09 51.53
C GLU A 441 -24.14 -17.38 50.49
N LEU A 442 -22.80 -17.41 50.67
CA LEU A 442 -21.85 -16.80 49.76
C LEU A 442 -21.94 -17.41 48.32
N TYR A 443 -22.06 -18.74 48.24
CA TYR A 443 -22.20 -19.43 46.96
C TYR A 443 -23.43 -18.98 46.18
N GLY A 444 -24.49 -18.52 46.87
CA GLY A 444 -25.71 -17.99 46.25
C GLY A 444 -25.53 -16.63 45.62
N TYR A 445 -24.53 -15.86 46.07
CA TYR A 445 -24.32 -14.48 45.66
C TYR A 445 -23.23 -14.32 44.60
N ILE A 446 -22.13 -15.04 44.73
CA ILE A 446 -20.95 -14.87 43.86
C ILE A 446 -21.12 -15.56 42.50
N GLU A 447 -20.44 -15.03 41.50
CA GLU A 447 -20.36 -15.63 40.17
C GLU A 447 -18.89 -15.70 39.72
N LYS A 448 -18.65 -16.43 38.62
CA LYS A 448 -17.34 -16.42 37.96
C LYS A 448 -16.94 -14.96 37.65
N GLY A 449 -15.70 -14.60 37.99
CA GLY A 449 -15.17 -13.25 37.80
C GLY A 449 -15.41 -12.31 39.00
N THR A 450 -16.20 -12.71 40.03
CA THR A 450 -16.33 -11.92 41.26
C THR A 450 -14.95 -11.69 41.87
N PRO A 451 -14.52 -10.45 42.15
CA PRO A 451 -13.24 -10.13 42.77
C PRO A 451 -13.15 -10.71 44.18
N VAL A 452 -11.96 -11.20 44.53
CA VAL A 452 -11.58 -11.68 45.89
C VAL A 452 -10.31 -10.97 46.31
N ILE A 453 -10.38 -10.18 47.35
CA ILE A 453 -9.29 -9.32 47.85
C ILE A 453 -8.78 -9.90 49.19
N CYS A 454 -7.58 -10.48 49.16
CA CYS A 454 -6.95 -11.09 50.34
C CYS A 454 -5.82 -10.20 50.82
N TYR A 455 -5.84 -9.88 52.10
CA TYR A 455 -4.83 -8.99 52.72
C TYR A 455 -4.60 -9.33 54.19
N HIS A 456 -3.45 -8.88 54.72
CA HIS A 456 -3.17 -8.82 56.14
C HIS A 456 -3.30 -7.38 56.64
N LEU A 457 -3.90 -7.20 57.84
CA LEU A 457 -4.03 -5.88 58.51
C LEU A 457 -3.72 -6.02 59.97
N ALA A 458 -2.52 -5.58 60.42
CA ALA A 458 -2.11 -5.62 61.81
C ALA A 458 -3.06 -4.81 62.69
N GLY A 459 -3.33 -5.31 63.90
CA GLY A 459 -4.25 -4.70 64.84
C GLY A 459 -5.71 -5.07 64.67
N THR A 460 -6.01 -6.01 63.76
CA THR A 460 -7.37 -6.59 63.57
C THR A 460 -7.48 -8.02 64.09
N GLU A 461 -6.47 -8.52 64.81
CA GLU A 461 -6.48 -9.85 65.40
C GLU A 461 -7.71 -10.01 66.32
N ARG A 462 -8.44 -11.11 66.13
CA ARG A 462 -9.58 -11.49 66.95
C ARG A 462 -9.22 -12.70 67.80
N SER A 463 -9.76 -12.72 69.03
CA SER A 463 -9.71 -13.92 69.87
C SER A 463 -10.84 -14.88 69.44
N THR A 464 -10.60 -16.18 69.44
CA THR A 464 -11.69 -17.15 69.33
C THR A 464 -12.61 -17.12 70.54
N GLU A 465 -13.92 -17.36 70.35
CA GLU A 465 -14.87 -17.47 71.49
C GLU A 465 -14.36 -18.45 72.58
N SER A 466 -13.72 -19.52 72.18
CA SER A 466 -13.10 -20.49 73.11
C SER A 466 -11.87 -19.97 73.86
N GLU A 467 -11.25 -18.88 73.44
CA GLU A 467 -10.13 -18.20 74.16
C GLU A 467 -10.68 -17.13 75.13
N LEU A 468 -11.91 -16.66 74.93
CA LEU A 468 -12.58 -15.71 75.80
C LEU A 468 -13.24 -16.36 77.01
N GLU A 469 -13.48 -17.70 76.94
CA GLU A 469 -14.09 -18.48 78.05
C GLU A 469 -13.03 -19.09 79.01
N LYS A 470 -11.75 -18.83 78.82
CA LYS A 470 -10.65 -19.24 79.71
C LYS A 470 -10.09 -18.09 80.44
#